data_d60d61d144b00bc4a3f6fb7a208ac4c1
#
_entry.id   d60d61d144b00bc4a3f6fb7a208ac4c1
#
_cell.length_a   1.000
_cell.length_b   1.000
_cell.length_c   1.000
_cell.angle_alpha   90.00
_cell.angle_beta   90.00
_cell.angle_gamma   90.00
#
_symmetry.space_group_name_H-M   'P 1'
#
loop_
_entity.id
_entity.type
_entity.pdbx_description
1 polymer ?
#
loop_
_entity_poly.entity_id
_entity_poly.type
_entity_poly.pdbx_seq_one_letter_code
_entity_poly.pdbx_strand_id
1 'polypeptide(L)'
;ISLGILAYFIIFAWTDIQTMMGTVYPGSRFETGGDYTINQFIAGYTNIFLPYNKEISNPCEISTYIYSIVGLIVLILYYINNFKKEKIKDSNKILEIGLMALYAFFFVWLYIGFNKILVQITFLYYSPTARTQLIFGMIGVLLTLMLIKKFENVKILNKKASIAGALISSMVLYVVLKNSAYSGFFTTVKLELITVITFFMV
;
A
#
# COMPACT_ATOMS: atom_id res chain seq x y z
N ILE A 1 10.34 31.67 -17.78
CA ILE A 1 10.92 32.20 -16.52
C ILE A 1 11.30 31.04 -15.60
N SER A 2 10.45 30.06 -15.35
CA SER A 2 10.71 28.92 -14.44
C SER A 2 11.89 28.03 -14.86
N LEU A 3 12.04 27.72 -16.15
CA LEU A 3 13.15 26.93 -16.68
C LEU A 3 14.50 27.65 -16.55
N GLY A 4 14.53 28.99 -16.74
CA GLY A 4 15.73 29.79 -16.56
C GLY A 4 16.20 29.81 -15.10
N ILE A 5 15.27 29.94 -14.17
CA ILE A 5 15.56 29.90 -12.71
C ILE A 5 16.09 28.51 -12.31
N LEU A 6 15.47 27.43 -12.82
CA LEU A 6 15.93 26.08 -12.56
C LEU A 6 17.35 25.83 -13.11
N ALA A 7 17.61 26.26 -14.34
CA ALA A 7 18.92 26.13 -14.96
C ALA A 7 19.99 26.92 -14.17
N TYR A 8 19.68 28.16 -13.76
CA TYR A 8 20.57 28.96 -12.93
C TYR A 8 20.87 28.27 -11.59
N PHE A 9 19.84 27.73 -10.93
CA PHE A 9 20.01 27.01 -9.68
C PHE A 9 20.90 25.77 -9.83
N ILE A 10 20.70 24.98 -10.87
CA ILE A 10 21.52 23.79 -11.15
C ILE A 10 22.97 24.19 -11.38
N ILE A 11 23.23 25.26 -12.16
CA ILE A 11 24.60 25.72 -12.42
C ILE A 11 25.25 26.23 -11.15
N PHE A 12 24.53 27.03 -10.36
CA PHE A 12 25.04 27.61 -9.13
C PHE A 12 25.35 26.54 -8.05
N ALA A 13 24.45 25.57 -7.88
CA ALA A 13 24.59 24.51 -6.89
C ALA A 13 25.32 23.26 -7.44
N TRP A 14 25.97 23.33 -8.60
CA TRP A 14 26.52 22.15 -9.28
C TRP A 14 27.53 21.37 -8.42
N THR A 15 28.42 22.07 -7.74
CA THR A 15 29.42 21.44 -6.86
C THR A 15 28.77 20.72 -5.68
N ASP A 16 27.74 21.31 -5.10
CA ASP A 16 26.99 20.71 -4.00
C ASP A 16 26.21 19.48 -4.46
N ILE A 17 25.58 19.59 -5.65
CA ILE A 17 24.88 18.47 -6.30
C ILE A 17 25.86 17.32 -6.54
N GLN A 18 27.03 17.57 -7.13
CA GLN A 18 28.04 16.53 -7.34
C GLN A 18 28.52 15.88 -6.04
N THR A 19 28.75 16.68 -4.99
CA THR A 19 29.15 16.17 -3.69
C THR A 19 28.06 15.28 -3.10
N MET A 20 26.81 15.72 -3.14
CA MET A 20 25.66 14.93 -2.68
C MET A 20 25.50 13.63 -3.46
N MET A 21 25.65 13.67 -4.79
CA MET A 21 25.55 12.48 -5.64
C MET A 21 26.69 11.47 -5.39
N GLY A 22 27.84 11.92 -4.88
CA GLY A 22 28.96 11.06 -4.48
C GLY A 22 28.77 10.38 -3.11
N THR A 23 27.77 10.78 -2.33
CA THR A 23 27.49 10.17 -1.02
C THR A 23 26.63 8.91 -1.15
N VAL A 24 26.68 8.03 -0.13
CA VAL A 24 25.84 6.83 -0.08
C VAL A 24 24.35 7.20 -0.02
N TYR A 25 24.02 8.30 0.62
CA TYR A 25 22.67 8.82 0.72
C TYR A 25 22.67 10.34 0.57
N PRO A 26 21.94 10.91 -0.42
CA PRO A 26 20.98 10.26 -1.34
C PRO A 26 21.60 9.66 -2.62
N GLY A 27 22.89 9.90 -2.91
CA GLY A 27 23.44 9.77 -4.25
C GLY A 27 23.68 8.36 -4.77
N SER A 28 24.42 7.50 -4.04
CA SER A 28 24.80 6.16 -4.53
C SER A 28 23.81 5.07 -4.15
N ARG A 29 22.70 5.42 -3.50
CA ARG A 29 21.67 4.46 -3.13
C ARG A 29 20.96 3.94 -4.37
N PHE A 30 20.84 2.62 -4.45
CA PHE A 30 20.16 1.97 -5.56
C PHE A 30 19.24 0.87 -5.03
N GLU A 31 17.93 1.14 -5.07
CA GLU A 31 16.90 0.21 -4.64
C GLU A 31 16.22 -0.41 -5.87
N THR A 32 15.95 -1.70 -5.81
CA THR A 32 15.18 -2.41 -6.86
C THR A 32 13.78 -2.79 -6.40
N GLY A 33 13.46 -2.55 -5.14
CA GLY A 33 12.21 -3.00 -4.53
C GLY A 33 12.21 -4.50 -4.25
N GLY A 34 11.05 -5.03 -3.88
CA GLY A 34 10.85 -6.46 -3.65
C GLY A 34 11.38 -6.97 -2.29
N ASP A 35 11.81 -6.08 -1.42
CA ASP A 35 12.36 -6.39 -0.10
C ASP A 35 11.35 -6.18 1.04
N TYR A 36 10.10 -5.81 0.70
CA TYR A 36 9.06 -5.56 1.69
C TYR A 36 8.51 -6.88 2.24
N THR A 37 8.72 -7.09 3.53
CA THR A 37 8.37 -8.34 4.19
C THR A 37 6.91 -8.36 4.65
N ILE A 38 6.38 -9.58 4.87
CA ILE A 38 5.03 -9.75 5.42
C ILE A 38 4.90 -9.11 6.81
N ASN A 39 5.96 -9.10 7.61
CA ASN A 39 5.96 -8.46 8.92
C ASN A 39 5.80 -6.94 8.81
N GLN A 40 6.47 -6.30 7.87
CA GLN A 40 6.32 -4.87 7.60
C GLN A 40 4.91 -4.55 7.08
N PHE A 41 4.35 -5.41 6.23
CA PHE A 41 2.96 -5.29 5.77
C PHE A 41 1.98 -5.32 6.95
N ILE A 42 2.11 -6.31 7.83
CA ILE A 42 1.28 -6.43 9.03
C ILE A 42 1.45 -5.19 9.93
N ALA A 43 2.70 -4.72 10.12
CA ALA A 43 2.97 -3.52 10.90
C ALA A 43 2.21 -2.30 10.39
N GLY A 44 2.13 -2.10 9.08
CA GLY A 44 1.38 -0.99 8.46
C GLY A 44 -0.11 -0.97 8.84
N TYR A 45 -0.72 -2.13 9.09
CA TYR A 45 -2.15 -2.25 9.46
C TYR A 45 -2.39 -2.37 10.96
N THR A 46 -1.41 -2.82 11.72
CA THR A 46 -1.58 -3.14 13.14
C THR A 46 -0.88 -2.18 14.08
N ASN A 47 -0.06 -1.26 13.59
CA ASN A 47 0.73 -0.32 14.41
C ASN A 47 -0.11 0.52 15.39
N ILE A 48 -1.41 0.73 15.12
CA ILE A 48 -2.33 1.42 16.05
C ILE A 48 -2.51 0.60 17.33
N PHE A 49 -2.46 -0.72 17.23
CA PHE A 49 -2.79 -1.65 18.32
C PHE A 49 -1.55 -2.27 18.97
N LEU A 50 -0.38 -2.13 18.34
CA LEU A 50 0.85 -2.75 18.80
C LEU A 50 1.79 -1.74 19.45
N PRO A 51 2.44 -2.12 20.55
CA PRO A 51 3.56 -1.34 21.05
C PRO A 51 4.68 -1.33 19.99
N TYR A 52 5.33 -0.19 19.87
CA TYR A 52 6.48 -0.04 19.01
C TYR A 52 7.55 -1.10 19.30
N ASN A 53 7.98 -1.80 18.26
CA ASN A 53 9.14 -2.69 18.32
C ASN A 53 10.16 -2.27 17.25
N LYS A 54 11.28 -1.73 17.70
CA LYS A 54 12.35 -1.23 16.85
C LYS A 54 12.98 -2.31 15.96
N GLU A 55 12.94 -3.58 16.38
CA GLU A 55 13.52 -4.69 15.63
C GLU A 55 12.67 -5.10 14.41
N ILE A 56 11.36 -4.82 14.46
CA ILE A 56 10.42 -5.26 13.44
C ILE A 56 10.13 -4.15 12.42
N SER A 57 10.05 -2.91 12.87
CA SER A 57 9.73 -1.79 12.00
C SER A 57 10.26 -0.46 12.53
N ASN A 58 10.70 0.40 11.63
CA ASN A 58 10.99 1.79 11.95
C ASN A 58 9.68 2.61 11.86
N PRO A 59 9.17 3.19 12.96
CA PRO A 59 7.90 3.91 12.96
C PRO A 59 7.92 5.15 12.06
N CYS A 60 9.11 5.71 11.80
CA CYS A 60 9.25 6.85 10.90
C CYS A 60 9.04 6.48 9.43
N GLU A 61 9.11 5.20 9.09
CA GLU A 61 9.06 4.72 7.71
C GLU A 61 7.79 3.93 7.40
N ILE A 62 7.05 3.45 8.41
CA ILE A 62 5.86 2.64 8.23
C ILE A 62 4.64 3.43 8.69
N SER A 63 3.83 3.83 7.73
CA SER A 63 2.57 4.51 7.99
C SER A 63 1.45 3.50 8.23
N THR A 64 0.55 3.85 9.13
CA THR A 64 -0.61 3.04 9.47
C THR A 64 -1.83 3.48 8.66
N TYR A 65 -2.53 2.51 8.08
CA TYR A 65 -3.75 2.74 7.31
C TYR A 65 -4.85 1.78 7.76
N ILE A 66 -6.06 2.31 7.87
CA ILE A 66 -7.24 1.53 8.25
C ILE A 66 -8.12 1.38 7.00
N TYR A 67 -8.01 0.26 6.32
CA TYR A 67 -8.97 -0.20 5.30
C TYR A 67 -8.91 -1.72 5.17
N SER A 68 -9.99 -2.33 4.73
CA SER A 68 -10.02 -3.77 4.49
C SER A 68 -9.40 -4.10 3.14
N ILE A 69 -8.25 -4.75 3.13
CA ILE A 69 -7.61 -5.22 1.88
C ILE A 69 -8.47 -6.26 1.19
N VAL A 70 -9.08 -7.17 1.93
CA VAL A 70 -9.98 -8.19 1.39
C VAL A 70 -11.20 -7.53 0.78
N GLY A 71 -11.80 -6.56 1.48
CA GLY A 71 -12.91 -5.76 0.95
C GLY A 71 -12.53 -5.03 -0.33
N LEU A 72 -11.36 -4.39 -0.36
CA LEU A 72 -10.87 -3.71 -1.55
C LEU A 72 -10.66 -4.67 -2.73
N ILE A 73 -10.08 -5.85 -2.50
CA ILE A 73 -9.92 -6.87 -3.55
C ILE A 73 -11.28 -7.29 -4.11
N VAL A 74 -12.27 -7.54 -3.25
CA VAL A 74 -13.64 -7.90 -3.68
C VAL A 74 -14.25 -6.79 -4.53
N LEU A 75 -14.12 -5.52 -4.11
CA LEU A 75 -14.61 -4.37 -4.85
C LEU A 75 -13.93 -4.23 -6.23
N ILE A 76 -12.61 -4.41 -6.29
CA ILE A 76 -11.85 -4.37 -7.56
C ILE A 76 -12.28 -5.51 -8.49
N LEU A 77 -12.39 -6.73 -7.98
CA LEU A 77 -12.83 -7.87 -8.78
C LEU A 77 -14.25 -7.69 -9.32
N TYR A 78 -15.15 -7.17 -8.48
CA TYR A 78 -16.50 -6.83 -8.92
C TYR A 78 -16.50 -5.74 -10.00
N TYR A 79 -15.68 -4.70 -9.83
CA TYR A 79 -15.50 -3.63 -10.81
C TYR A 79 -15.03 -4.19 -12.16
N ILE A 80 -13.96 -5.00 -12.16
CA ILE A 80 -13.39 -5.59 -13.37
C ILE A 80 -14.44 -6.48 -14.09
N ASN A 81 -15.18 -7.28 -13.34
CA ASN A 81 -16.18 -8.20 -13.89
C ASN A 81 -17.37 -7.47 -14.55
N ASN A 82 -17.69 -6.29 -14.04
CA ASN A 82 -18.80 -5.47 -14.56
C ASN A 82 -18.33 -4.32 -15.47
N PHE A 83 -17.03 -4.22 -15.73
CA PHE A 83 -16.42 -3.12 -16.48
C PHE A 83 -17.04 -2.90 -17.86
N LYS A 84 -17.37 -3.98 -18.58
CA LYS A 84 -17.99 -3.92 -19.94
C LYS A 84 -19.44 -3.45 -19.93
N LYS A 85 -20.13 -3.56 -18.80
CA LYS A 85 -21.56 -3.18 -18.68
C LYS A 85 -21.73 -1.70 -18.38
N GLU A 86 -20.72 -1.05 -17.85
CA GLU A 86 -20.76 0.39 -17.58
C GLU A 86 -20.40 1.19 -18.83
N LYS A 87 -21.32 2.06 -19.25
CA LYS A 87 -21.05 3.01 -20.37
C LYS A 87 -19.88 3.91 -20.00
N ILE A 88 -18.87 3.97 -20.87
CA ILE A 88 -17.54 4.60 -20.71
C ILE A 88 -17.58 6.12 -20.42
N LYS A 89 -18.75 6.75 -20.36
CA LYS A 89 -18.94 8.20 -20.32
C LYS A 89 -18.83 8.83 -18.92
N ASP A 90 -18.45 8.04 -17.91
CA ASP A 90 -18.27 8.56 -16.56
C ASP A 90 -16.84 9.14 -16.42
N SER A 91 -16.73 10.44 -16.14
CA SER A 91 -15.45 11.15 -15.99
C SER A 91 -14.57 10.55 -14.89
N ASN A 92 -15.17 9.88 -13.91
CA ASN A 92 -14.46 9.27 -12.80
C ASN A 92 -13.77 7.94 -13.16
N LYS A 93 -14.18 7.31 -14.28
CA LYS A 93 -13.65 6.00 -14.69
C LYS A 93 -12.16 6.01 -14.98
N ILE A 94 -11.65 7.07 -15.59
CA ILE A 94 -10.21 7.24 -15.86
C ILE A 94 -9.44 7.33 -14.55
N LEU A 95 -9.96 8.07 -13.59
CA LEU A 95 -9.35 8.20 -12.26
C LEU A 95 -9.35 6.85 -11.52
N GLU A 96 -10.45 6.13 -11.54
CA GLU A 96 -10.58 4.80 -10.90
C GLU A 96 -9.55 3.80 -11.47
N ILE A 97 -9.47 3.72 -12.81
CA ILE A 97 -8.49 2.85 -13.49
C ILE A 97 -7.07 3.29 -13.18
N GLY A 98 -6.81 4.60 -13.20
CA GLY A 98 -5.49 5.15 -12.86
C GLY A 98 -5.07 4.79 -11.44
N LEU A 99 -5.96 4.93 -10.46
CA LEU A 99 -5.68 4.56 -9.08
C LEU A 99 -5.48 3.04 -8.91
N MET A 100 -6.29 2.20 -9.59
CA MET A 100 -6.08 0.75 -9.56
C MET A 100 -4.74 0.35 -10.19
N ALA A 101 -4.36 0.99 -11.30
CA ALA A 101 -3.07 0.75 -11.93
C ALA A 101 -1.90 1.17 -11.02
N LEU A 102 -2.01 2.33 -10.36
CA LEU A 102 -1.03 2.79 -9.38
C LEU A 102 -0.96 1.87 -8.16
N TYR A 103 -2.09 1.40 -7.66
CA TYR A 103 -2.13 0.46 -6.55
C TYR A 103 -1.41 -0.86 -6.91
N ALA A 104 -1.69 -1.41 -8.10
CA ALA A 104 -1.01 -2.59 -8.61
C ALA A 104 0.50 -2.35 -8.84
N PHE A 105 0.87 -1.18 -9.36
CA PHE A 105 2.25 -0.79 -9.59
C PHE A 105 3.05 -0.76 -8.26
N PHE A 106 2.53 -0.09 -7.22
CA PHE A 106 3.19 -0.05 -5.93
C PHE A 106 3.17 -1.40 -5.20
N PHE A 107 2.14 -2.23 -5.41
CA PHE A 107 2.13 -3.59 -4.91
C PHE A 107 3.30 -4.41 -5.50
N VAL A 108 3.49 -4.34 -6.81
CA VAL A 108 4.61 -5.03 -7.49
C VAL A 108 5.95 -4.46 -7.01
N TRP A 109 6.06 -3.14 -6.88
CA TRP A 109 7.27 -2.49 -6.35
C TRP A 109 7.63 -3.01 -4.95
N LEU A 110 6.67 -3.08 -4.05
CA LEU A 110 6.91 -3.48 -2.67
C LEU A 110 7.31 -4.95 -2.54
N TYR A 111 6.63 -5.86 -3.24
CA TYR A 111 6.74 -7.30 -3.00
C TYR A 111 7.57 -8.06 -4.03
N ILE A 112 7.66 -7.58 -5.26
CA ILE A 112 8.35 -8.27 -6.36
C ILE A 112 9.60 -7.51 -6.76
N GLY A 113 9.51 -6.19 -6.76
CA GLY A 113 10.57 -5.30 -7.26
C GLY A 113 10.54 -5.15 -8.79
N PHE A 114 11.39 -4.26 -9.28
CA PHE A 114 11.52 -3.98 -10.70
C PHE A 114 12.96 -4.16 -11.18
N ASN A 115 13.15 -4.33 -12.48
CA ASN A 115 14.47 -4.35 -13.07
C ASN A 115 15.14 -2.96 -13.03
N LYS A 116 16.46 -2.93 -13.16
CA LYS A 116 17.27 -1.69 -13.06
C LYS A 116 16.79 -0.58 -13.99
N ILE A 117 16.40 -0.91 -15.23
CA ILE A 117 15.96 0.07 -16.21
C ILE A 117 14.68 0.75 -15.77
N LEU A 118 13.69 -0.03 -15.29
CA LEU A 118 12.41 0.49 -14.87
C LEU A 118 12.55 1.39 -13.62
N VAL A 119 13.37 0.98 -12.64
CA VAL A 119 13.59 1.80 -11.44
C VAL A 119 14.33 3.09 -11.75
N GLN A 120 15.21 3.11 -12.75
CA GLN A 120 15.87 4.34 -13.18
C GLN A 120 14.91 5.29 -13.89
N ILE A 121 14.05 4.79 -14.79
CA ILE A 121 13.06 5.60 -15.49
C ILE A 121 12.02 6.20 -14.52
N THR A 122 11.61 5.44 -13.51
CA THR A 122 10.63 5.86 -12.52
C THR A 122 11.23 6.63 -11.34
N PHE A 123 12.55 6.75 -11.25
CA PHE A 123 13.30 7.31 -10.12
C PHE A 123 13.04 6.60 -8.78
N LEU A 124 12.43 5.43 -8.80
CA LEU A 124 12.16 4.66 -7.59
C LEU A 124 13.43 4.17 -6.90
N TYR A 125 14.53 4.06 -7.63
CA TYR A 125 15.81 3.63 -7.05
C TYR A 125 16.32 4.50 -5.89
N TYR A 126 15.81 5.73 -5.76
CA TYR A 126 16.09 6.60 -4.61
C TYR A 126 15.15 6.39 -3.43
N SER A 127 14.05 5.66 -3.62
CA SER A 127 12.99 5.54 -2.62
C SER A 127 13.05 4.18 -1.91
N PRO A 128 13.30 4.14 -0.60
CA PRO A 128 13.15 2.92 0.18
C PRO A 128 11.72 2.39 0.08
N THR A 129 11.58 1.07 -0.03
CA THR A 129 10.26 0.40 -0.09
C THR A 129 9.39 0.73 1.12
N ALA A 130 9.97 0.77 2.33
CA ALA A 130 9.25 1.14 3.55
C ALA A 130 8.58 2.52 3.46
N ARG A 131 9.19 3.49 2.78
CA ARG A 131 8.59 4.84 2.59
C ARG A 131 7.49 4.87 1.54
N THR A 132 7.57 4.01 0.52
CA THR A 132 6.51 3.92 -0.50
C THR A 132 5.23 3.29 0.03
N GLN A 133 5.27 2.62 1.19
CA GLN A 133 4.10 2.17 1.92
C GLN A 133 3.10 3.30 2.20
N LEU A 134 3.59 4.51 2.45
CA LEU A 134 2.74 5.69 2.62
C LEU A 134 1.82 5.90 1.41
N ILE A 135 2.40 5.91 0.22
CA ILE A 135 1.64 6.14 -1.03
C ILE A 135 0.71 4.96 -1.30
N PHE A 136 1.19 3.73 -1.15
CA PHE A 136 0.41 2.51 -1.34
C PHE A 136 -0.84 2.50 -0.44
N GLY A 137 -0.68 2.79 0.84
CA GLY A 137 -1.79 2.85 1.79
C GLY A 137 -2.79 3.97 1.48
N MET A 138 -2.31 5.18 1.13
CA MET A 138 -3.19 6.29 0.73
C MET A 138 -4.03 5.93 -0.49
N ILE A 139 -3.42 5.33 -1.52
CA ILE A 139 -4.16 4.88 -2.72
C ILE A 139 -5.19 3.82 -2.33
N GLY A 140 -4.85 2.88 -1.45
CA GLY A 140 -5.76 1.85 -0.95
C GLY A 140 -7.00 2.43 -0.26
N VAL A 141 -6.81 3.44 0.61
CA VAL A 141 -7.92 4.16 1.26
C VAL A 141 -8.79 4.88 0.24
N LEU A 142 -8.18 5.65 -0.67
CA LEU A 142 -8.91 6.40 -1.70
C LEU A 142 -9.73 5.48 -2.60
N LEU A 143 -9.13 4.39 -3.10
CA LEU A 143 -9.82 3.38 -3.89
C LEU A 143 -11.00 2.76 -3.14
N THR A 144 -10.78 2.41 -1.88
CA THR A 144 -11.85 1.82 -1.04
C THR A 144 -13.03 2.76 -0.94
N LEU A 145 -12.79 4.04 -0.61
CA LEU A 145 -13.85 5.04 -0.49
C LEU A 145 -14.58 5.29 -1.83
N MET A 146 -13.83 5.38 -2.93
CA MET A 146 -14.43 5.59 -4.25
C MET A 146 -15.29 4.41 -4.69
N LEU A 147 -14.80 3.18 -4.51
CA LEU A 147 -15.53 1.97 -4.90
C LEU A 147 -16.73 1.71 -3.99
N ILE A 148 -16.63 1.94 -2.68
CA ILE A 148 -17.79 1.86 -1.76
C ILE A 148 -18.88 2.83 -2.21
N LYS A 149 -18.53 4.10 -2.48
CA LYS A 149 -19.49 5.09 -2.96
C LYS A 149 -20.12 4.69 -4.30
N LYS A 150 -19.31 4.14 -5.21
CA LYS A 150 -19.80 3.69 -6.53
C LYS A 150 -20.80 2.54 -6.42
N PHE A 151 -20.59 1.64 -5.49
CA PHE A 151 -21.41 0.44 -5.31
C PHE A 151 -22.37 0.52 -4.12
N GLU A 152 -22.58 1.70 -3.57
CA GLU A 152 -23.45 1.94 -2.41
C GLU A 152 -24.85 1.28 -2.51
N ASN A 153 -25.45 1.31 -3.72
CA ASN A 153 -26.76 0.75 -3.98
C ASN A 153 -26.73 -0.63 -4.67
N VAL A 154 -25.54 -1.25 -4.76
CA VAL A 154 -25.36 -2.52 -5.46
C VAL A 154 -25.08 -3.65 -4.47
N LYS A 155 -25.86 -4.70 -4.55
CA LYS A 155 -25.66 -5.89 -3.75
C LYS A 155 -24.54 -6.76 -4.34
N ILE A 156 -23.30 -6.52 -3.97
CA ILE A 156 -22.10 -7.19 -4.51
C ILE A 156 -22.07 -8.66 -4.10
N LEU A 157 -22.30 -8.91 -2.82
CA LEU A 157 -22.33 -10.25 -2.24
C LEU A 157 -23.67 -10.52 -1.58
N ASN A 158 -24.10 -11.78 -1.59
CA ASN A 158 -25.19 -12.18 -0.74
C ASN A 158 -24.73 -12.29 0.73
N LYS A 159 -25.66 -12.20 1.69
CA LYS A 159 -25.36 -12.20 3.13
C LYS A 159 -24.51 -13.40 3.57
N LYS A 160 -24.76 -14.59 3.01
CA LYS A 160 -24.00 -15.80 3.32
C LYS A 160 -22.55 -15.74 2.83
N ALA A 161 -22.34 -15.23 1.59
CA ALA A 161 -21.00 -15.07 1.02
C ALA A 161 -20.20 -13.97 1.74
N SER A 162 -20.84 -12.89 2.18
CA SER A 162 -20.22 -11.84 2.96
C SER A 162 -19.73 -12.38 4.32
N ILE A 163 -20.59 -13.11 5.04
CA ILE A 163 -20.21 -13.72 6.33
C ILE A 163 -19.07 -14.73 6.14
N ALA A 164 -19.17 -15.61 5.12
CA ALA A 164 -18.11 -16.59 4.83
C ALA A 164 -16.78 -15.90 4.49
N GLY A 165 -16.80 -14.84 3.67
CA GLY A 165 -15.63 -14.05 3.35
C GLY A 165 -14.99 -13.39 4.57
N ALA A 166 -15.80 -12.82 5.45
CA ALA A 166 -15.35 -12.24 6.70
C ALA A 166 -14.69 -13.27 7.64
N LEU A 167 -15.31 -14.44 7.79
CA LEU A 167 -14.74 -15.54 8.59
C LEU A 167 -13.42 -16.04 8.02
N ILE A 168 -13.33 -16.25 6.70
CA ILE A 168 -12.11 -16.69 6.03
C ILE A 168 -11.00 -15.64 6.20
N SER A 169 -11.30 -14.36 5.96
CA SER A 169 -10.30 -13.30 6.09
C SER A 169 -9.80 -13.14 7.52
N SER A 170 -10.68 -13.26 8.52
CA SER A 170 -10.31 -13.23 9.94
C SER A 170 -9.41 -14.41 10.30
N MET A 171 -9.73 -15.60 9.79
CA MET A 171 -8.94 -16.82 10.04
C MET A 171 -7.55 -16.74 9.40
N VAL A 172 -7.46 -16.24 8.18
CA VAL A 172 -6.18 -15.99 7.49
C VAL A 172 -5.35 -14.98 8.28
N LEU A 173 -5.94 -13.86 8.69
CA LEU A 173 -5.25 -12.85 9.49
C LEU A 173 -4.75 -13.43 10.81
N TYR A 174 -5.56 -14.22 11.51
CA TYR A 174 -5.16 -14.89 12.74
C TYR A 174 -3.94 -15.78 12.54
N VAL A 175 -3.94 -16.63 11.50
CA VAL A 175 -2.82 -17.53 11.18
C VAL A 175 -1.57 -16.72 10.83
N VAL A 176 -1.70 -15.67 10.03
CA VAL A 176 -0.58 -14.81 9.64
C VAL A 176 0.02 -14.10 10.85
N LEU A 177 -0.80 -13.52 11.72
CA LEU A 177 -0.34 -12.86 12.95
C LEU A 177 0.33 -13.83 13.91
N LYS A 178 -0.23 -15.03 14.11
CA LYS A 178 0.34 -16.06 14.98
C LYS A 178 1.73 -16.53 14.51
N ASN A 179 1.96 -16.57 13.21
CA ASN A 179 3.24 -17.00 12.62
C ASN A 179 4.18 -15.83 12.28
N SER A 180 3.81 -14.60 12.62
CA SER A 180 4.63 -13.42 12.41
C SER A 180 5.58 -13.16 13.57
N ALA A 181 6.54 -12.25 13.36
CA ALA A 181 7.42 -11.75 14.42
C ALA A 181 6.67 -11.04 15.57
N TYR A 182 5.38 -10.75 15.39
CA TYR A 182 4.51 -10.14 16.40
C TYR A 182 3.83 -11.16 17.33
N SER A 183 4.01 -12.45 17.11
CA SER A 183 3.34 -13.50 17.91
C SER A 183 3.57 -13.39 19.41
N GLY A 184 4.78 -12.96 19.83
CA GLY A 184 5.11 -12.75 21.25
C GLY A 184 4.45 -11.52 21.88
N PHE A 185 3.94 -10.57 21.10
CA PHE A 185 3.26 -9.36 21.58
C PHE A 185 1.74 -9.54 21.71
N PHE A 186 1.19 -10.55 21.06
CA PHE A 186 -0.22 -10.86 21.12
C PHE A 186 -0.49 -11.89 22.23
N THR A 187 -1.11 -11.43 23.29
CA THR A 187 -1.84 -12.36 24.14
C THR A 187 -3.05 -12.88 23.36
N THR A 188 -3.50 -14.11 23.66
CA THR A 188 -4.66 -14.74 23.00
C THR A 188 -5.86 -13.80 22.90
N VAL A 189 -6.14 -13.04 23.94
CA VAL A 189 -7.25 -12.07 23.99
C VAL A 189 -7.09 -10.92 22.97
N LYS A 190 -5.87 -10.41 22.75
CA LYS A 190 -5.63 -9.36 21.75
C LYS A 190 -5.78 -9.90 20.33
N LEU A 191 -5.36 -11.12 20.05
CA LEU A 191 -5.56 -11.78 18.77
C LEU A 191 -7.05 -11.98 18.46
N GLU A 192 -7.82 -12.46 19.46
CA GLU A 192 -9.28 -12.60 19.33
C GLU A 192 -9.94 -11.26 19.05
N LEU A 193 -9.54 -10.19 19.75
CA LEU A 193 -10.09 -8.85 19.53
C LEU A 193 -9.80 -8.33 18.11
N ILE A 194 -8.59 -8.52 17.59
CA ILE A 194 -8.21 -8.10 16.23
C ILE A 194 -8.99 -8.90 15.19
N THR A 195 -9.16 -10.20 15.39
CA THR A 195 -9.95 -11.02 14.47
C THR A 195 -11.42 -10.62 14.47
N VAL A 196 -11.99 -10.29 15.62
CA VAL A 196 -13.37 -9.77 15.76
C VAL A 196 -13.51 -8.41 15.06
N ILE A 197 -12.59 -7.47 15.30
CA ILE A 197 -12.61 -6.15 14.63
C ILE A 197 -12.52 -6.32 13.11
N THR A 198 -11.62 -7.19 12.62
CA THR A 198 -11.50 -7.47 11.19
C THR A 198 -12.78 -8.06 10.61
N PHE A 199 -13.45 -8.92 11.37
CA PHE A 199 -14.74 -9.49 10.99
C PHE A 199 -15.82 -8.43 10.75
N PHE A 200 -15.88 -7.40 11.60
CA PHE A 200 -16.85 -6.32 11.46
C PHE A 200 -16.45 -5.26 10.43
N MET A 201 -15.19 -5.21 9.99
CA MET A 201 -14.71 -4.25 8.98
C MET A 201 -14.84 -4.76 7.54
N VAL A 202 -15.18 -6.02 7.32
CA VAL A 202 -15.44 -6.67 6.02
C VAL A 202 -16.93 -6.80 5.77
#